data_3be66ac040347a8f73117702b74c9723
#
_entry.id   3be66ac040347a8f73117702b74c9723
#
_cell.length_a   1.000
_cell.length_b   1.000
_cell.length_c   1.000
_cell.angle_alpha   90.00
_cell.angle_beta   90.00
_cell.angle_gamma   90.00
#
_symmetry.space_group_name_H-M   'P 1'
#
loop_
_entity.id
_entity.type
_entity.pdbx_description
1 polymer ?
#
loop_
_entity_poly.entity_id
_entity_poly.type
_entity_poly.pdbx_seq_one_letter_code
_entity_poly.pdbx_strand_id
1 'polypeptide(L)'
;MTIAAHVRPGEAAALGELLASMGDGVANGSVLDLGSLSEVHFARFFLLEETTDLEGRAMPASLVYLADFDVGRDEHLAELAAAPGLDEVFGHCDGYSADDRLGFLRAHVTKEQARHVNTPGRGVEQIQREAELREALETFLDERGDYLEGVDPAAVRAEIVHYVRGEPSLAWAIEPEPRPSSGWSVREAGHLMAVPLGLLVISPLLIVAAPVYAVLLRRHERADQAEDLLPDEETVKTLAALEDHAVQNPFTAIGFVKPGRFRRMTILGVLNGVAFAARHVFNRGSLAGVKTIHFARWVFLDEGRRVFFASNYDGSLESYMDDFIDQISWGLNIVFSNGFGYPKTRWLVLDGARDELAFKHYLRRHQVPTRVWYSAYPRLTAANVARNERIRNGLRGEMSSEEAEQWLQLL
;
A
#
# COMPACT_ATOMS: atom_id res chain seq x y z
N MET A 1 -2.73 1.04 -9.05
CA MET A 1 -3.56 0.35 -10.07
C MET A 1 -3.48 -1.15 -9.87
N THR A 2 -4.54 -1.87 -10.21
CA THR A 2 -4.62 -3.34 -10.14
C THR A 2 -5.09 -3.87 -11.47
N ILE A 3 -4.41 -4.88 -12.02
CA ILE A 3 -4.84 -5.67 -13.17
C ILE A 3 -4.98 -7.12 -12.69
N ALA A 4 -6.11 -7.76 -12.96
CA ALA A 4 -6.34 -9.15 -12.61
C ALA A 4 -6.90 -9.90 -13.82
N ALA A 5 -6.20 -10.94 -14.27
CA ALA A 5 -6.55 -11.72 -15.43
C ALA A 5 -6.53 -13.21 -15.10
N HIS A 6 -7.53 -13.95 -15.58
CA HIS A 6 -7.56 -15.41 -15.42
C HIS A 6 -6.44 -16.07 -16.21
N VAL A 7 -5.80 -17.04 -15.62
CA VAL A 7 -4.78 -17.87 -16.26
C VAL A 7 -5.47 -18.99 -17.05
N ARG A 8 -4.94 -19.30 -18.22
CA ARG A 8 -5.45 -20.41 -19.03
C ARG A 8 -5.33 -21.75 -18.27
N PRO A 9 -6.30 -22.63 -18.41
CA PRO A 9 -6.25 -23.94 -17.77
C PRO A 9 -4.93 -24.68 -18.08
N GLY A 10 -4.26 -25.14 -17.02
CA GLY A 10 -2.98 -25.85 -17.11
C GLY A 10 -1.73 -24.98 -17.17
N GLU A 11 -1.84 -23.66 -17.29
CA GLU A 11 -0.70 -22.75 -17.41
C GLU A 11 -0.22 -22.18 -16.05
N ALA A 12 -0.96 -22.40 -14.96
CA ALA A 12 -0.65 -21.80 -13.68
C ALA A 12 0.73 -22.21 -13.11
N ALA A 13 1.11 -23.48 -13.27
CA ALA A 13 2.41 -23.98 -12.82
C ALA A 13 3.56 -23.31 -13.59
N ALA A 14 3.48 -23.26 -14.93
CA ALA A 14 4.49 -22.62 -15.78
C ALA A 14 4.63 -21.13 -15.48
N LEU A 15 3.49 -20.43 -15.29
CA LEU A 15 3.50 -19.03 -14.88
C LEU A 15 4.12 -18.86 -13.49
N GLY A 16 3.83 -19.76 -12.54
CA GLY A 16 4.41 -19.74 -11.20
C GLY A 16 5.94 -19.88 -11.22
N GLU A 17 6.48 -20.77 -12.06
CA GLU A 17 7.93 -20.94 -12.28
C GLU A 17 8.55 -19.70 -12.94
N LEU A 18 7.88 -19.13 -13.94
CA LEU A 18 8.32 -17.88 -14.58
C LEU A 18 8.41 -16.74 -13.55
N LEU A 19 7.36 -16.52 -12.76
CA LEU A 19 7.36 -15.49 -11.72
C LEU A 19 8.45 -15.72 -10.66
N ALA A 20 8.73 -16.97 -10.29
CA ALA A 20 9.83 -17.28 -9.38
C ALA A 20 11.18 -16.89 -9.98
N SER A 21 11.44 -17.26 -11.26
CA SER A 21 12.68 -16.89 -11.95
C SER A 21 12.84 -15.37 -12.10
N MET A 22 11.73 -14.64 -12.31
CA MET A 22 11.72 -13.17 -12.35
C MET A 22 12.08 -12.57 -10.99
N GLY A 23 11.56 -13.13 -9.90
CA GLY A 23 11.86 -12.67 -8.53
C GLY A 23 13.35 -12.74 -8.22
N ASP A 24 13.99 -13.82 -8.59
CA ASP A 24 15.43 -14.00 -8.42
C ASP A 24 16.26 -13.05 -9.31
N GLY A 25 15.68 -12.59 -10.42
CA GLY A 25 16.33 -11.75 -11.44
C GLY A 25 15.99 -10.27 -11.40
N VAL A 26 15.13 -9.78 -10.50
CA VAL A 26 14.69 -8.36 -10.47
C VAL A 26 15.87 -7.38 -10.37
N ALA A 27 16.97 -7.79 -9.75
CA ALA A 27 18.19 -6.98 -9.67
C ALA A 27 19.11 -7.09 -10.93
N ASN A 28 18.87 -8.06 -11.83
CA ASN A 28 19.80 -8.43 -12.90
C ASN A 28 19.20 -8.48 -14.31
N GLY A 29 18.06 -7.83 -14.55
CA GLY A 29 17.38 -7.84 -15.83
C GLY A 29 16.44 -9.04 -15.98
N SER A 30 15.30 -8.96 -15.30
CA SER A 30 14.21 -9.93 -15.41
C SER A 30 13.55 -9.88 -16.79
N VAL A 31 12.77 -10.90 -17.10
CA VAL A 31 11.94 -10.99 -18.31
C VAL A 31 11.15 -9.70 -18.57
N LEU A 32 10.58 -9.11 -17.51
CA LEU A 32 9.90 -7.83 -17.54
C LEU A 32 10.57 -6.89 -16.52
N ASP A 33 11.26 -5.86 -17.02
CA ASP A 33 11.94 -4.88 -16.18
C ASP A 33 10.95 -3.82 -15.66
N LEU A 34 10.48 -4.01 -14.43
CA LEU A 34 9.59 -3.07 -13.75
C LEU A 34 10.28 -1.74 -13.41
N GLY A 35 11.61 -1.71 -13.33
CA GLY A 35 12.40 -0.51 -13.08
C GLY A 35 12.50 0.41 -14.29
N SER A 36 12.21 -0.09 -15.49
CA SER A 36 12.17 0.72 -16.72
C SER A 36 10.86 1.52 -16.88
N LEU A 37 9.84 1.22 -16.09
CA LEU A 37 8.57 1.93 -16.10
C LEU A 37 8.70 3.27 -15.37
N SER A 38 8.16 4.34 -15.97
CA SER A 38 8.28 5.69 -15.43
C SER A 38 7.57 5.86 -14.10
N GLU A 39 8.24 6.48 -13.15
CA GLU A 39 7.67 6.95 -11.87
C GLU A 39 6.88 5.90 -11.08
N VAL A 40 7.33 4.64 -11.11
CA VAL A 40 6.73 3.55 -10.35
C VAL A 40 7.41 3.47 -8.97
N HIS A 41 6.64 3.72 -7.90
CA HIS A 41 7.10 3.55 -6.52
C HIS A 41 7.30 2.08 -6.16
N PHE A 42 6.25 1.30 -6.39
CA PHE A 42 6.20 -0.14 -6.11
C PHE A 42 5.43 -0.86 -7.19
N ALA A 43 5.89 -2.03 -7.57
CA ALA A 43 5.15 -2.93 -8.42
C ALA A 43 5.36 -4.38 -7.98
N ARG A 44 4.35 -5.23 -8.21
CA ARG A 44 4.44 -6.65 -7.91
C ARG A 44 3.57 -7.50 -8.81
N PHE A 45 3.98 -8.76 -8.97
CA PHE A 45 3.14 -9.82 -9.47
C PHE A 45 2.92 -10.89 -8.40
N PHE A 46 1.72 -11.41 -8.35
CA PHE A 46 1.40 -12.61 -7.61
C PHE A 46 0.37 -13.45 -8.36
N LEU A 47 0.44 -14.76 -8.12
CA LEU A 47 -0.47 -15.74 -8.69
C LEU A 47 -1.47 -16.17 -7.61
N LEU A 48 -2.75 -16.09 -7.93
CA LEU A 48 -3.80 -16.70 -7.16
C LEU A 48 -4.05 -18.09 -7.74
N GLU A 49 -3.88 -19.10 -6.90
CA GLU A 49 -4.08 -20.50 -7.29
C GLU A 49 -5.54 -20.78 -7.61
N GLU A 50 -5.77 -21.82 -8.40
CA GLU A 50 -7.10 -22.38 -8.62
C GLU A 50 -7.70 -22.82 -7.27
N THR A 51 -8.96 -22.51 -7.04
CA THR A 51 -9.63 -22.84 -5.80
C THR A 51 -11.14 -23.05 -6.03
N THR A 52 -11.86 -23.33 -4.94
CA THR A 52 -13.31 -23.44 -4.96
C THR A 52 -13.90 -22.39 -4.01
N ASP A 53 -14.95 -21.69 -4.46
CA ASP A 53 -15.63 -20.72 -3.62
C ASP A 53 -16.50 -21.39 -2.52
N LEU A 54 -17.04 -20.58 -1.61
CA LEU A 54 -17.87 -21.06 -0.49
C LEU A 54 -19.18 -21.76 -0.92
N GLU A 55 -19.53 -21.70 -2.19
CA GLU A 55 -20.71 -22.32 -2.79
C GLU A 55 -20.35 -23.55 -3.65
N GLY A 56 -19.08 -23.95 -3.64
CA GLY A 56 -18.58 -25.12 -4.40
C GLY A 56 -18.29 -24.88 -5.88
N ARG A 57 -18.23 -23.61 -6.33
CA ARG A 57 -17.92 -23.26 -7.73
C ARG A 57 -16.41 -23.16 -7.92
N ALA A 58 -15.88 -23.77 -8.96
CA ALA A 58 -14.48 -23.65 -9.34
C ALA A 58 -14.14 -22.20 -9.69
N MET A 59 -13.00 -21.75 -9.21
CA MET A 59 -12.43 -20.43 -9.49
C MET A 59 -11.07 -20.62 -10.15
N PRO A 60 -10.87 -20.12 -11.38
CA PRO A 60 -9.62 -20.30 -12.07
C PRO A 60 -8.46 -19.56 -11.38
N ALA A 61 -7.25 -20.04 -11.63
CA ALA A 61 -6.06 -19.31 -11.24
C ALA A 61 -6.05 -17.93 -11.90
N SER A 62 -5.46 -16.93 -11.23
CA SER A 62 -5.46 -15.55 -11.73
C SER A 62 -4.10 -14.90 -11.48
N LEU A 63 -3.55 -14.29 -12.52
CA LEU A 63 -2.40 -13.39 -12.42
C LEU A 63 -2.88 -12.02 -11.97
N VAL A 64 -2.23 -11.47 -10.94
CA VAL A 64 -2.49 -10.12 -10.46
C VAL A 64 -1.23 -9.28 -10.56
N TYR A 65 -1.34 -8.15 -11.23
CA TYR A 65 -0.36 -7.07 -11.24
C TYR A 65 -0.85 -5.92 -10.38
N LEU A 66 0.02 -5.43 -9.50
CA LEU A 66 -0.20 -4.25 -8.68
C LEU A 66 0.91 -3.23 -8.92
N ALA A 67 0.55 -1.96 -9.10
CA ALA A 67 1.52 -0.87 -9.15
C ALA A 67 1.01 0.40 -8.46
N ASP A 68 1.95 1.11 -7.83
CA ASP A 68 1.84 2.47 -7.31
C ASP A 68 2.77 3.36 -8.12
N PHE A 69 2.22 4.40 -8.78
CA PHE A 69 2.94 5.27 -9.71
C PHE A 69 2.36 6.69 -9.72
N ASP A 70 3.12 7.64 -10.24
CA ASP A 70 2.78 9.07 -10.27
C ASP A 70 2.21 9.52 -11.61
N VAL A 71 2.56 8.84 -12.72
CA VAL A 71 2.03 9.15 -14.06
C VAL A 71 0.53 8.86 -14.19
N GLY A 72 -0.08 9.29 -15.27
CA GLY A 72 -1.47 8.98 -15.57
C GLY A 72 -1.71 7.47 -15.76
N ARG A 73 -2.88 6.96 -15.33
CA ARG A 73 -3.21 5.53 -15.49
C ARG A 73 -3.06 5.04 -16.94
N ASP A 74 -3.56 5.82 -17.91
CA ASP A 74 -3.49 5.41 -19.31
C ASP A 74 -2.08 5.47 -19.87
N GLU A 75 -1.23 6.34 -19.35
CA GLU A 75 0.19 6.44 -19.64
C GLU A 75 0.93 5.22 -19.10
N HIS A 76 0.75 4.88 -17.83
CA HIS A 76 1.34 3.68 -17.24
C HIS A 76 0.92 2.39 -17.97
N LEU A 77 -0.37 2.28 -18.38
CA LEU A 77 -0.84 1.15 -19.17
C LEU A 77 -0.18 1.08 -20.56
N ALA A 78 0.09 2.22 -21.19
CA ALA A 78 0.77 2.27 -22.47
C ALA A 78 2.25 1.88 -22.34
N GLU A 79 2.94 2.34 -21.28
CA GLU A 79 4.32 1.94 -21.00
C GLU A 79 4.41 0.45 -20.69
N LEU A 80 3.53 -0.08 -19.85
CA LEU A 80 3.47 -1.50 -19.52
C LEU A 80 3.21 -2.34 -20.79
N ALA A 81 2.29 -1.88 -21.67
CA ALA A 81 2.00 -2.57 -22.94
C ALA A 81 3.18 -2.57 -23.90
N ALA A 82 4.06 -1.57 -23.83
CA ALA A 82 5.26 -1.46 -24.64
C ALA A 82 6.48 -2.18 -24.02
N ALA A 83 6.40 -2.58 -22.75
CA ALA A 83 7.52 -3.18 -22.05
C ALA A 83 7.92 -4.54 -22.64
N PRO A 84 9.22 -4.78 -22.87
CA PRO A 84 9.73 -6.10 -23.25
C PRO A 84 9.34 -7.15 -22.20
N GLY A 85 9.05 -8.36 -22.64
CA GLY A 85 8.70 -9.48 -21.76
C GLY A 85 7.25 -9.50 -21.28
N LEU A 86 6.42 -8.50 -21.62
CA LEU A 86 5.00 -8.52 -21.27
C LEU A 86 4.30 -9.77 -21.82
N ASP A 87 4.61 -10.16 -23.07
CA ASP A 87 4.01 -11.32 -23.71
C ASP A 87 4.36 -12.64 -23.00
N GLU A 88 5.55 -12.72 -22.42
CA GLU A 88 5.98 -13.89 -21.66
C GLU A 88 5.15 -14.06 -20.39
N VAL A 89 4.80 -12.96 -19.74
CA VAL A 89 4.03 -12.98 -18.49
C VAL A 89 2.53 -13.11 -18.76
N PHE A 90 1.95 -12.18 -19.53
CA PHE A 90 0.50 -12.17 -19.78
C PHE A 90 0.07 -13.17 -20.85
N GLY A 91 1.01 -13.72 -21.63
CA GLY A 91 0.75 -14.79 -22.57
C GLY A 91 0.15 -16.06 -21.97
N HIS A 92 0.29 -16.27 -20.67
CA HIS A 92 -0.37 -17.34 -19.92
C HIS A 92 -1.85 -17.03 -19.58
N CYS A 93 -2.30 -15.78 -19.78
CA CYS A 93 -3.66 -15.39 -19.43
C CYS A 93 -4.67 -15.67 -20.55
N ASP A 94 -5.90 -15.97 -20.15
CA ASP A 94 -7.00 -16.20 -21.07
C ASP A 94 -7.35 -14.92 -21.82
N GLY A 95 -7.56 -15.05 -23.15
CA GLY A 95 -7.89 -13.92 -24.02
C GLY A 95 -6.74 -12.94 -24.30
N TYR A 96 -5.52 -13.20 -23.85
CA TYR A 96 -4.37 -12.36 -24.18
C TYR A 96 -3.96 -12.49 -25.65
N SER A 97 -3.67 -11.34 -26.28
CA SER A 97 -3.10 -11.26 -27.63
C SER A 97 -1.98 -10.23 -27.68
N ALA A 98 -0.85 -10.62 -28.26
CA ALA A 98 0.28 -9.72 -28.49
C ALA A 98 -0.05 -8.57 -29.47
N ASP A 99 -1.08 -8.73 -30.31
CA ASP A 99 -1.54 -7.72 -31.26
C ASP A 99 -2.37 -6.62 -30.57
N ASP A 100 -2.95 -6.89 -29.39
CA ASP A 100 -3.75 -5.92 -28.63
C ASP A 100 -3.42 -5.94 -27.12
N ARG A 101 -2.14 -5.76 -26.79
CA ARG A 101 -1.62 -5.73 -25.42
C ARG A 101 -2.35 -4.68 -24.56
N LEU A 102 -2.47 -3.45 -25.07
CA LEU A 102 -3.06 -2.33 -24.35
C LEU A 102 -4.56 -2.53 -24.12
N GLY A 103 -5.29 -3.03 -25.11
CA GLY A 103 -6.72 -3.35 -24.99
C GLY A 103 -6.95 -4.43 -23.93
N PHE A 104 -6.12 -5.48 -23.92
CA PHE A 104 -6.16 -6.51 -22.90
C PHE A 104 -5.93 -5.95 -21.49
N LEU A 105 -4.86 -5.18 -21.29
CA LEU A 105 -4.55 -4.59 -19.98
C LEU A 105 -5.69 -3.69 -19.48
N ARG A 106 -6.23 -2.82 -20.36
CA ARG A 106 -7.36 -1.94 -20.02
C ARG A 106 -8.61 -2.71 -19.59
N ALA A 107 -8.92 -3.80 -20.27
CA ALA A 107 -10.08 -4.64 -19.97
C ALA A 107 -9.98 -5.32 -18.61
N HIS A 108 -8.77 -5.57 -18.12
CA HIS A 108 -8.51 -6.28 -16.86
C HIS A 108 -8.17 -5.36 -15.68
N VAL A 109 -8.22 -4.02 -15.87
CA VAL A 109 -8.09 -3.07 -14.75
C VAL A 109 -9.23 -3.26 -13.77
N THR A 110 -8.88 -3.57 -12.53
CA THR A 110 -9.82 -3.80 -11.45
C THR A 110 -9.93 -2.57 -10.54
N LYS A 111 -11.17 -2.21 -10.17
CA LYS A 111 -11.43 -1.05 -9.31
C LYS A 111 -10.95 -1.29 -7.88
N GLU A 112 -10.18 -0.36 -7.36
CA GLU A 112 -9.82 -0.30 -5.94
C GLU A 112 -10.97 0.29 -5.12
N GLN A 113 -11.31 -0.33 -3.99
CA GLN A 113 -12.36 0.15 -3.08
C GLN A 113 -11.83 1.17 -2.10
N ALA A 114 -10.61 0.95 -1.61
CA ALA A 114 -9.91 1.89 -0.75
C ALA A 114 -8.41 1.85 -1.03
N ARG A 115 -7.75 2.98 -0.88
CA ARG A 115 -6.30 3.13 -1.05
C ARG A 115 -5.76 4.08 0.01
N HIS A 116 -4.62 3.73 0.59
CA HIS A 116 -3.82 4.59 1.45
C HIS A 116 -2.49 4.91 0.76
N VAL A 117 -2.06 6.16 0.87
CA VAL A 117 -0.74 6.67 0.47
C VAL A 117 -0.16 7.42 1.66
N ASN A 118 1.00 7.02 2.13
CA ASN A 118 1.63 7.62 3.31
C ASN A 118 2.09 9.06 3.07
N THR A 119 2.70 9.29 1.90
CA THR A 119 3.31 10.57 1.50
C THR A 119 2.64 11.12 0.23
N PRO A 120 1.37 11.54 0.31
CA PRO A 120 0.65 12.03 -0.86
C PRO A 120 1.30 13.31 -1.42
N GLY A 121 1.48 13.33 -2.74
CA GLY A 121 2.07 14.46 -3.46
C GLY A 121 3.59 14.42 -3.58
N ARG A 122 4.25 13.33 -3.14
CA ARG A 122 5.68 13.12 -3.36
C ARG A 122 5.90 12.06 -4.41
N GLY A 123 6.49 12.46 -5.53
CA GLY A 123 6.85 11.57 -6.63
C GLY A 123 8.12 10.77 -6.34
N VAL A 124 8.35 9.74 -7.14
CA VAL A 124 9.53 8.85 -7.06
C VAL A 124 10.82 9.65 -7.12
N GLU A 125 10.98 10.50 -8.15
CA GLU A 125 12.17 11.34 -8.33
C GLU A 125 12.41 12.24 -7.11
N GLN A 126 11.35 12.84 -6.57
CA GLN A 126 11.47 13.71 -5.41
C GLN A 126 11.94 12.93 -4.17
N ILE A 127 11.42 11.74 -3.91
CA ILE A 127 11.82 10.90 -2.77
C ILE A 127 13.30 10.52 -2.89
N GLN A 128 13.75 10.14 -4.08
CA GLN A 128 15.15 9.79 -4.33
C GLN A 128 16.08 10.99 -4.15
N ARG A 129 15.75 12.13 -4.75
CA ARG A 129 16.53 13.37 -4.63
C ARG A 129 16.57 13.92 -3.19
N GLU A 130 15.50 13.76 -2.41
CA GLU A 130 15.50 14.14 -0.99
C GLU A 130 16.41 13.23 -0.15
N ALA A 131 16.56 11.94 -0.52
CA ALA A 131 17.53 11.06 0.11
C ALA A 131 18.98 11.44 -0.26
N GLU A 132 19.25 11.73 -1.54
CA GLU A 132 20.55 12.24 -2.01
C GLU A 132 20.92 13.56 -1.33
N LEU A 133 19.96 14.47 -1.18
CA LEU A 133 20.14 15.72 -0.44
C LEU A 133 20.61 15.44 1.01
N ARG A 134 19.92 14.56 1.73
CA ARG A 134 20.31 14.22 3.10
C ARG A 134 21.72 13.67 3.16
N GLU A 135 22.07 12.72 2.30
CA GLU A 135 23.43 12.14 2.24
C GLU A 135 24.50 13.21 1.97
N ALA A 136 24.22 14.17 1.06
CA ALA A 136 25.11 15.27 0.78
C ALA A 136 25.28 16.22 1.99
N LEU A 137 24.20 16.48 2.73
CA LEU A 137 24.26 17.33 3.93
C LEU A 137 24.97 16.63 5.10
N GLU A 138 24.74 15.33 5.31
CA GLU A 138 25.49 14.55 6.28
C GLU A 138 27.00 14.56 5.97
N THR A 139 27.37 14.32 4.72
CA THR A 139 28.79 14.40 4.27
C THR A 139 29.38 15.80 4.51
N PHE A 140 28.65 16.86 4.16
CA PHE A 140 29.08 18.23 4.38
C PHE A 140 29.34 18.54 5.86
N LEU A 141 28.48 18.03 6.76
CA LEU A 141 28.64 18.21 8.20
C LEU A 141 29.81 17.39 8.76
N ASP A 142 29.97 16.15 8.30
CA ASP A 142 31.07 15.28 8.72
C ASP A 142 32.44 15.87 8.36
N GLU A 143 32.57 16.44 7.15
CA GLU A 143 33.81 17.09 6.69
C GLU A 143 34.15 18.38 7.47
N ARG A 144 33.18 18.99 8.15
CA ARG A 144 33.32 20.27 8.87
C ARG A 144 33.06 20.19 10.36
N GLY A 145 32.90 19.00 10.91
CA GLY A 145 32.55 18.77 12.32
C GLY A 145 33.40 19.59 13.28
N ASP A 146 34.71 19.55 13.14
CA ASP A 146 35.65 20.29 14.02
C ASP A 146 35.47 21.83 13.92
N TYR A 147 35.09 22.34 12.75
CA TYR A 147 34.87 23.78 12.52
C TYR A 147 33.50 24.26 13.07
N LEU A 148 32.50 23.39 13.05
CA LEU A 148 31.13 23.68 13.45
C LEU A 148 30.86 23.41 14.94
N GLU A 149 31.82 22.83 15.66
CA GLU A 149 31.67 22.53 17.08
C GLU A 149 31.51 23.83 17.91
N GLY A 150 30.42 23.91 18.67
CA GLY A 150 30.09 25.08 19.50
C GLY A 150 29.57 26.30 18.73
N VAL A 151 29.36 26.20 17.43
CA VAL A 151 28.74 27.25 16.62
C VAL A 151 27.23 27.26 16.87
N ASP A 152 26.64 28.47 16.89
CA ASP A 152 25.18 28.63 17.04
C ASP A 152 24.41 27.83 15.96
N PRO A 153 23.40 27.04 16.33
CA PRO A 153 22.64 26.20 15.39
C PRO A 153 22.06 26.95 14.18
N ALA A 154 21.60 28.20 14.38
CA ALA A 154 21.12 29.01 13.24
C ALA A 154 22.24 29.39 12.27
N ALA A 155 23.46 29.59 12.78
CA ALA A 155 24.65 29.84 11.92
C ALA A 155 25.07 28.56 11.18
N VAL A 156 25.06 27.39 11.82
CA VAL A 156 25.32 26.09 11.17
C VAL A 156 24.32 25.86 10.04
N ARG A 157 23.01 26.10 10.29
CA ARG A 157 21.99 26.01 9.25
C ARG A 157 22.24 26.99 8.09
N ALA A 158 22.67 28.22 8.40
CA ALA A 158 22.98 29.21 7.35
C ALA A 158 24.11 28.73 6.44
N GLU A 159 25.16 28.10 6.98
CA GLU A 159 26.24 27.47 6.23
C GLU A 159 25.72 26.35 5.32
N ILE A 160 24.85 25.46 5.85
CA ILE A 160 24.21 24.40 5.06
C ILE A 160 23.39 25.01 3.90
N VAL A 161 22.58 26.03 4.15
CA VAL A 161 21.80 26.71 3.11
C VAL A 161 22.71 27.37 2.07
N HIS A 162 23.86 27.94 2.51
CA HIS A 162 24.86 28.50 1.58
C HIS A 162 25.48 27.42 0.71
N TYR A 163 25.87 26.28 1.30
CA TYR A 163 26.39 25.11 0.59
C TYR A 163 25.38 24.62 -0.47
N VAL A 164 24.11 24.40 -0.09
CA VAL A 164 23.05 23.95 -1.01
C VAL A 164 22.84 24.92 -2.16
N ARG A 165 22.92 26.24 -1.93
CA ARG A 165 22.82 27.27 -2.98
C ARG A 165 24.01 27.28 -3.92
N GLY A 166 25.18 26.96 -3.40
CA GLY A 166 26.42 26.94 -4.18
C GLY A 166 26.60 25.68 -5.02
N GLU A 167 25.90 24.60 -4.68
CA GLU A 167 26.00 23.32 -5.35
C GLU A 167 24.88 23.16 -6.39
N PRO A 168 25.19 23.17 -7.72
CA PRO A 168 24.16 23.12 -8.76
C PRO A 168 23.26 21.90 -8.70
N SER A 169 23.78 20.75 -8.24
CA SER A 169 23.02 19.50 -8.08
C SER A 169 21.99 19.56 -6.96
N LEU A 170 22.17 20.45 -5.98
CA LEU A 170 21.31 20.60 -4.79
C LEU A 170 20.40 21.83 -4.81
N ALA A 171 20.63 22.79 -5.73
CA ALA A 171 19.92 24.07 -5.77
C ALA A 171 18.39 23.94 -5.84
N TRP A 172 17.88 22.86 -6.44
CA TRP A 172 16.44 22.53 -6.49
C TRP A 172 15.79 22.41 -5.10
N ALA A 173 16.56 22.02 -4.08
CA ALA A 173 16.03 21.75 -2.74
C ALA A 173 15.45 23.00 -2.06
N ILE A 174 15.92 24.18 -2.46
CA ILE A 174 15.44 25.48 -1.94
C ILE A 174 14.24 25.98 -2.71
N GLU A 175 13.97 25.45 -3.90
CA GLU A 175 12.82 25.85 -4.70
C GLU A 175 11.51 25.49 -4.01
N PRO A 176 10.48 26.36 -4.09
CA PRO A 176 9.18 26.05 -3.54
C PRO A 176 8.55 24.86 -4.26
N GLU A 177 7.89 24.00 -3.50
CA GLU A 177 7.15 22.88 -4.07
C GLU A 177 6.01 23.35 -4.96
N PRO A 178 5.75 22.65 -6.08
CA PRO A 178 4.60 22.92 -6.92
C PRO A 178 3.31 22.85 -6.09
N ARG A 179 2.49 23.89 -6.15
CA ARG A 179 1.19 23.87 -5.50
C ARG A 179 0.21 23.01 -6.30
N PRO A 180 -0.63 22.22 -5.63
CA PRO A 180 -1.72 21.53 -6.31
C PRO A 180 -2.56 22.49 -7.14
N SER A 181 -3.06 22.04 -8.28
CA SER A 181 -3.92 22.87 -9.12
C SER A 181 -5.18 23.30 -8.35
N SER A 182 -5.67 24.52 -8.64
CA SER A 182 -6.89 25.04 -8.01
C SER A 182 -8.09 24.11 -8.24
N GLY A 183 -8.20 23.49 -9.41
CA GLY A 183 -9.26 22.54 -9.74
C GLY A 183 -9.19 21.27 -8.89
N TRP A 184 -7.98 20.78 -8.61
CA TRP A 184 -7.78 19.64 -7.71
C TRP A 184 -8.19 20.02 -6.28
N SER A 185 -7.74 21.17 -5.78
CA SER A 185 -8.06 21.65 -4.43
C SER A 185 -9.55 21.84 -4.21
N VAL A 186 -10.27 22.39 -5.18
CA VAL A 186 -11.74 22.56 -5.13
C VAL A 186 -12.45 21.20 -5.12
N ARG A 187 -12.01 20.26 -5.95
CA ARG A 187 -12.58 18.90 -5.98
C ARG A 187 -12.35 18.16 -4.66
N GLU A 188 -11.16 18.32 -4.07
CA GLU A 188 -10.80 17.70 -2.80
C GLU A 188 -11.61 18.27 -1.64
N ALA A 189 -11.75 19.59 -1.57
CA ALA A 189 -12.61 20.26 -0.59
C ALA A 189 -14.10 19.87 -0.79
N GLY A 190 -14.54 19.81 -2.05
CA GLY A 190 -15.90 19.35 -2.38
C GLY A 190 -16.18 17.93 -1.90
N HIS A 191 -15.24 17.00 -2.10
CA HIS A 191 -15.37 15.62 -1.65
C HIS A 191 -15.34 15.52 -0.10
N LEU A 192 -14.45 16.27 0.55
CA LEU A 192 -14.37 16.34 2.02
C LEU A 192 -15.70 16.79 2.64
N MET A 193 -16.39 17.74 2.00
CA MET A 193 -17.66 18.27 2.51
C MET A 193 -18.88 17.45 2.07
N ALA A 194 -18.89 16.92 0.85
CA ALA A 194 -20.05 16.23 0.30
C ALA A 194 -20.40 14.95 1.05
N VAL A 195 -19.39 14.18 1.52
CA VAL A 195 -19.64 12.92 2.23
C VAL A 195 -20.28 13.16 3.60
N PRO A 196 -19.76 14.02 4.50
CA PRO A 196 -20.40 14.33 5.77
C PRO A 196 -21.80 14.96 5.59
N LEU A 197 -21.97 15.88 4.62
CA LEU A 197 -23.27 16.47 4.34
C LEU A 197 -24.27 15.43 3.84
N GLY A 198 -23.84 14.52 2.96
CA GLY A 198 -24.67 13.41 2.51
C GLY A 198 -25.09 12.51 3.68
N LEU A 199 -24.16 12.16 4.57
CA LEU A 199 -24.45 11.40 5.78
C LEU A 199 -25.41 12.14 6.71
N LEU A 200 -25.27 13.46 6.85
CA LEU A 200 -26.20 14.27 7.64
C LEU A 200 -27.63 14.23 7.07
N VAL A 201 -27.76 14.35 5.75
CA VAL A 201 -29.08 14.28 5.06
C VAL A 201 -29.75 12.93 5.27
N ILE A 202 -29.00 11.83 5.18
CA ILE A 202 -29.55 10.48 5.35
C ILE A 202 -29.59 10.01 6.81
N SER A 203 -29.04 10.79 7.75
CA SER A 203 -28.94 10.42 9.17
C SER A 203 -30.29 10.02 9.81
N PRO A 204 -31.45 10.67 9.53
CA PRO A 204 -32.72 10.21 10.11
C PRO A 204 -33.06 8.78 9.68
N LEU A 205 -32.79 8.43 8.42
CA LEU A 205 -33.00 7.06 7.92
C LEU A 205 -32.03 6.09 8.59
N LEU A 206 -30.76 6.48 8.73
CA LEU A 206 -29.73 5.66 9.40
C LEU A 206 -30.08 5.41 10.87
N ILE A 207 -30.59 6.41 11.58
CA ILE A 207 -31.00 6.28 12.99
C ILE A 207 -32.16 5.28 13.11
N VAL A 208 -33.17 5.36 12.22
CA VAL A 208 -34.28 4.40 12.21
C VAL A 208 -33.84 3.00 11.83
N ALA A 209 -32.88 2.87 10.91
CA ALA A 209 -32.36 1.57 10.47
C ALA A 209 -31.36 0.94 11.47
N ALA A 210 -30.70 1.75 12.32
CA ALA A 210 -29.63 1.31 13.21
C ALA A 210 -30.02 0.13 14.13
N PRO A 211 -31.19 0.11 14.79
CA PRO A 211 -31.59 -1.01 15.63
C PRO A 211 -31.74 -2.31 14.83
N VAL A 212 -32.32 -2.23 13.63
CA VAL A 212 -32.48 -3.40 12.74
C VAL A 212 -31.12 -3.90 12.29
N TYR A 213 -30.23 -2.97 11.87
CA TYR A 213 -28.87 -3.31 11.51
C TYR A 213 -28.12 -3.99 12.68
N ALA A 214 -28.24 -3.44 13.88
CA ALA A 214 -27.58 -3.97 15.08
C ALA A 214 -28.05 -5.39 15.40
N VAL A 215 -29.35 -5.67 15.31
CA VAL A 215 -29.91 -7.03 15.53
C VAL A 215 -29.42 -8.00 14.46
N LEU A 216 -29.46 -7.61 13.18
CA LEU A 216 -28.97 -8.41 12.06
C LEU A 216 -27.46 -8.69 12.21
N LEU A 217 -26.67 -7.64 12.53
CA LEU A 217 -25.25 -7.78 12.75
C LEU A 217 -24.95 -8.81 13.83
N ARG A 218 -25.58 -8.68 15.02
CA ARG A 218 -25.36 -9.62 16.12
C ARG A 218 -25.81 -11.04 15.78
N ARG A 219 -26.90 -11.17 15.01
CA ARG A 219 -27.34 -12.50 14.54
C ARG A 219 -26.30 -13.15 13.62
N HIS A 220 -25.75 -12.38 12.67
CA HIS A 220 -24.71 -12.85 11.76
C HIS A 220 -23.41 -13.17 12.51
N GLU A 221 -22.94 -12.29 13.41
CA GLU A 221 -21.72 -12.51 14.20
C GLU A 221 -21.82 -13.76 15.10
N ARG A 222 -22.99 -14.05 15.66
CA ARG A 222 -23.22 -15.28 16.46
C ARG A 222 -23.19 -16.55 15.61
N ALA A 223 -23.62 -16.45 14.35
CA ALA A 223 -23.60 -17.54 13.40
C ALA A 223 -22.25 -17.73 12.71
N ASP A 224 -21.35 -16.75 12.79
CA ASP A 224 -20.02 -16.82 12.18
C ASP A 224 -19.23 -18.01 12.74
N GLN A 225 -18.55 -18.69 11.84
CA GLN A 225 -17.59 -19.73 12.18
C GLN A 225 -16.19 -19.12 12.09
N ALA A 226 -15.48 -19.11 13.20
CA ALA A 226 -14.05 -18.86 13.19
C ALA A 226 -13.35 -20.18 12.82
N GLU A 227 -12.35 -20.08 11.98
CA GLU A 227 -11.49 -21.23 11.71
C GLU A 227 -10.28 -21.16 12.64
N ASP A 228 -10.25 -22.05 13.60
CA ASP A 228 -9.09 -22.24 14.48
C ASP A 228 -8.14 -23.29 13.86
N LEU A 229 -7.66 -22.98 12.66
CA LEU A 229 -6.74 -23.83 11.92
C LEU A 229 -5.34 -23.22 11.96
N LEU A 230 -4.34 -24.06 12.14
CA LEU A 230 -2.96 -23.67 11.95
C LEU A 230 -2.68 -23.44 10.46
N PRO A 231 -1.83 -22.49 10.10
CA PRO A 231 -1.36 -22.37 8.74
C PRO A 231 -0.55 -23.61 8.35
N ASP A 232 -0.60 -23.98 7.07
CA ASP A 232 0.19 -25.07 6.53
C ASP A 232 1.69 -24.78 6.64
N GLU A 233 2.47 -25.78 7.12
CA GLU A 233 3.91 -25.60 7.36
C GLU A 233 4.70 -25.32 6.10
N GLU A 234 4.35 -25.90 4.95
CA GLU A 234 5.02 -25.67 3.68
C GLU A 234 4.77 -24.24 3.17
N THR A 235 3.52 -23.79 3.28
CA THR A 235 3.14 -22.42 2.98
C THR A 235 3.89 -21.42 3.88
N VAL A 236 3.98 -21.68 5.18
CA VAL A 236 4.73 -20.81 6.11
C VAL A 236 6.21 -20.76 5.76
N LYS A 237 6.83 -21.89 5.40
CA LYS A 237 8.23 -21.92 4.94
C LYS A 237 8.45 -21.13 3.65
N THR A 238 7.55 -21.28 2.70
CA THR A 238 7.61 -20.54 1.43
C THR A 238 7.50 -19.04 1.65
N LEU A 239 6.55 -18.61 2.50
CA LEU A 239 6.38 -17.21 2.86
C LEU A 239 7.60 -16.65 3.59
N ALA A 240 8.11 -17.36 4.60
CA ALA A 240 9.29 -16.95 5.36
C ALA A 240 10.56 -16.84 4.50
N ALA A 241 10.66 -17.62 3.43
CA ALA A 241 11.76 -17.51 2.48
C ALA A 241 11.70 -16.25 1.61
N LEU A 242 10.55 -15.57 1.53
CA LEU A 242 10.32 -14.36 0.72
C LEU A 242 10.18 -13.08 1.56
N GLU A 243 10.19 -13.19 2.89
CA GLU A 243 9.94 -12.11 3.82
C GLU A 243 11.19 -11.71 4.61
N ASP A 244 11.19 -10.48 5.14
CA ASP A 244 12.13 -9.97 6.12
C ASP A 244 13.61 -9.92 5.67
N HIS A 245 13.86 -10.02 4.36
CA HIS A 245 15.20 -9.95 3.78
C HIS A 245 15.61 -8.54 3.33
N ALA A 246 14.70 -7.59 3.36
CA ALA A 246 14.89 -6.21 2.94
C ALA A 246 14.30 -5.23 3.95
N VAL A 247 14.65 -3.96 3.81
CA VAL A 247 14.09 -2.87 4.63
C VAL A 247 12.60 -2.73 4.40
N GLN A 248 12.16 -2.85 3.15
CA GLN A 248 10.76 -2.79 2.74
C GLN A 248 10.29 -4.17 2.30
N ASN A 249 9.05 -4.51 2.60
CA ASN A 249 8.48 -5.80 2.28
C ASN A 249 7.06 -5.67 1.71
N PRO A 250 6.68 -6.52 0.74
CA PRO A 250 5.32 -6.62 0.25
C PRO A 250 4.48 -7.55 1.13
N PHE A 251 3.25 -7.15 1.42
CA PHE A 251 2.25 -8.02 2.03
C PHE A 251 1.02 -8.11 1.15
N THR A 252 0.50 -9.30 0.93
CA THR A 252 -0.77 -9.53 0.24
C THR A 252 -1.53 -10.66 0.94
N ALA A 253 -2.76 -10.40 1.33
CA ALA A 253 -3.65 -11.42 1.86
C ALA A 253 -4.99 -11.35 1.13
N ILE A 254 -5.55 -12.52 0.76
CA ILE A 254 -6.83 -12.64 0.07
C ILE A 254 -7.75 -13.58 0.85
N GLY A 255 -9.02 -13.22 0.95
CA GLY A 255 -10.02 -14.07 1.59
C GLY A 255 -11.38 -13.98 0.91
N PHE A 256 -12.20 -14.99 1.12
CA PHE A 256 -13.60 -14.99 0.71
C PHE A 256 -14.41 -14.05 1.60
N VAL A 257 -15.26 -13.26 0.99
CA VAL A 257 -16.26 -12.44 1.70
C VAL A 257 -17.37 -13.36 2.21
N LYS A 258 -17.75 -13.22 3.47
CA LYS A 258 -18.87 -13.97 4.06
C LYS A 258 -20.13 -13.85 3.21
N PRO A 259 -20.86 -14.94 2.96
CA PRO A 259 -21.98 -14.93 2.03
C PRO A 259 -23.15 -14.08 2.52
N GLY A 260 -23.97 -13.65 1.58
CA GLY A 260 -25.20 -12.92 1.83
C GLY A 260 -25.12 -11.42 1.62
N ARG A 261 -26.27 -10.83 1.23
CA ARG A 261 -26.38 -9.40 0.90
C ARG A 261 -26.02 -8.50 2.07
N PHE A 262 -26.35 -8.90 3.29
CA PHE A 262 -26.05 -8.13 4.51
C PHE A 262 -24.54 -7.93 4.68
N ARG A 263 -23.76 -9.01 4.61
CA ARG A 263 -22.28 -8.95 4.75
C ARG A 263 -21.65 -8.17 3.60
N ARG A 264 -22.14 -8.38 2.38
CA ARG A 264 -21.65 -7.62 1.21
C ARG A 264 -21.90 -6.11 1.36
N MET A 265 -23.08 -5.70 1.80
CA MET A 265 -23.39 -4.29 2.04
C MET A 265 -22.57 -3.71 3.18
N THR A 266 -22.36 -4.48 4.24
CA THR A 266 -21.52 -4.08 5.39
C THR A 266 -20.07 -3.80 4.95
N ILE A 267 -19.42 -4.74 4.25
CA ILE A 267 -18.02 -4.54 3.82
C ILE A 267 -17.90 -3.41 2.80
N LEU A 268 -18.85 -3.24 1.89
CA LEU A 268 -18.88 -2.10 0.96
C LEU A 268 -18.99 -0.77 1.70
N GLY A 269 -19.86 -0.68 2.69
CA GLY A 269 -20.00 0.51 3.54
C GLY A 269 -18.72 0.80 4.33
N VAL A 270 -18.12 -0.23 4.91
CA VAL A 270 -16.84 -0.14 5.64
C VAL A 270 -15.74 0.36 4.73
N LEU A 271 -15.52 -0.27 3.57
CA LEU A 271 -14.43 0.11 2.67
C LEU A 271 -14.61 1.50 2.07
N ASN A 272 -15.86 1.97 1.85
CA ASN A 272 -16.10 3.38 1.50
C ASN A 272 -15.72 4.32 2.64
N GLY A 273 -16.00 3.95 3.90
CA GLY A 273 -15.54 4.69 5.07
C GLY A 273 -14.02 4.71 5.20
N VAL A 274 -13.36 3.57 4.98
CA VAL A 274 -11.89 3.46 4.94
C VAL A 274 -11.31 4.33 3.81
N ALA A 275 -11.89 4.31 2.62
CA ALA A 275 -11.47 5.14 1.49
C ALA A 275 -11.55 6.64 1.82
N PHE A 276 -12.64 7.08 2.46
CA PHE A 276 -12.77 8.46 2.91
C PHE A 276 -11.74 8.81 3.99
N ALA A 277 -11.60 7.95 5.00
CA ALA A 277 -10.65 8.16 6.10
C ALA A 277 -9.19 8.17 5.63
N ALA A 278 -8.79 7.24 4.76
CA ALA A 278 -7.46 7.18 4.18
C ALA A 278 -7.14 8.39 3.30
N ARG A 279 -8.16 8.98 2.64
CA ARG A 279 -7.98 10.16 1.78
C ARG A 279 -7.92 11.46 2.56
N HIS A 280 -8.70 11.62 3.64
CA HIS A 280 -8.91 12.91 4.30
C HIS A 280 -8.47 12.97 5.77
N VAL A 281 -8.37 11.85 6.45
CA VAL A 281 -8.07 11.78 7.89
C VAL A 281 -6.70 11.16 8.15
N PHE A 282 -6.43 9.99 7.57
CA PHE A 282 -5.19 9.23 7.75
C PHE A 282 -4.34 9.30 6.47
N ASN A 283 -4.09 10.49 5.97
CA ASN A 283 -3.47 10.71 4.68
C ASN A 283 -2.03 11.23 4.77
N ARG A 284 -1.44 11.28 5.96
CA ARG A 284 -0.04 11.73 6.14
C ARG A 284 0.62 10.95 7.27
N GLY A 285 1.73 10.31 6.95
CA GLY A 285 2.66 9.72 7.90
C GLY A 285 2.19 8.47 8.62
N SER A 286 0.91 8.06 8.49
CA SER A 286 0.43 6.81 9.08
C SER A 286 -0.95 6.38 8.57
N LEU A 287 -1.20 5.08 8.54
CA LEU A 287 -2.55 4.54 8.41
C LEU A 287 -3.09 4.23 9.81
N ALA A 288 -3.90 5.15 10.34
CA ALA A 288 -4.53 5.02 11.66
C ALA A 288 -3.53 4.69 12.81
N GLY A 289 -2.32 5.28 12.77
CA GLY A 289 -1.27 5.10 13.76
C GLY A 289 -0.11 4.21 13.31
N VAL A 290 -0.32 3.31 12.36
CA VAL A 290 0.75 2.46 11.77
C VAL A 290 1.57 3.30 10.80
N LYS A 291 2.83 3.56 11.15
CA LYS A 291 3.75 4.47 10.44
C LYS A 291 4.63 3.79 9.40
N THR A 292 4.69 2.47 9.44
CA THR A 292 5.57 1.64 8.62
C THR A 292 5.01 1.33 7.23
N ILE A 293 3.81 1.77 6.91
CA ILE A 293 3.13 1.50 5.65
C ILE A 293 3.42 2.61 4.64
N HIS A 294 3.89 2.26 3.45
CA HIS A 294 4.03 3.19 2.32
C HIS A 294 2.72 3.33 1.54
N PHE A 295 2.19 2.21 1.07
CA PHE A 295 0.93 2.13 0.33
C PHE A 295 0.12 0.94 0.83
N ALA A 296 -1.19 1.08 0.84
CA ALA A 296 -2.10 -0.02 1.08
C ALA A 296 -3.36 0.11 0.22
N ARG A 297 -3.95 -1.03 -0.16
CA ARG A 297 -5.20 -1.05 -0.93
C ARG A 297 -6.07 -2.26 -0.62
N TRP A 298 -7.36 -2.08 -0.84
CA TRP A 298 -8.37 -3.13 -0.78
C TRP A 298 -9.08 -3.24 -2.12
N VAL A 299 -9.11 -4.43 -2.66
CA VAL A 299 -9.67 -4.69 -3.99
C VAL A 299 -10.58 -5.90 -3.95
N PHE A 300 -11.79 -5.76 -4.50
CA PHE A 300 -12.65 -6.91 -4.74
C PHE A 300 -12.29 -7.61 -6.03
N LEU A 301 -12.24 -8.92 -5.98
CA LEU A 301 -12.13 -9.80 -7.14
C LEU A 301 -13.38 -10.66 -7.28
N ASP A 302 -13.54 -11.28 -8.44
CA ASP A 302 -14.58 -12.28 -8.72
C ASP A 302 -15.98 -11.78 -8.37
N GLU A 303 -16.33 -10.61 -8.89
CA GLU A 303 -17.63 -9.97 -8.64
C GLU A 303 -17.90 -9.66 -7.15
N GLY A 304 -16.83 -9.52 -6.36
CA GLY A 304 -16.88 -9.24 -4.93
C GLY A 304 -17.03 -10.48 -4.04
N ARG A 305 -16.73 -11.66 -4.56
CA ARG A 305 -16.65 -12.90 -3.76
C ARG A 305 -15.38 -12.98 -2.94
N ARG A 306 -14.28 -12.45 -3.46
CA ARG A 306 -13.01 -12.32 -2.73
C ARG A 306 -12.66 -10.85 -2.55
N VAL A 307 -11.95 -10.57 -1.47
CA VAL A 307 -11.29 -9.28 -1.24
C VAL A 307 -9.85 -9.54 -0.90
N PHE A 308 -8.95 -8.81 -1.53
CA PHE A 308 -7.57 -8.79 -1.07
C PHE A 308 -7.19 -7.45 -0.45
N PHE A 309 -6.28 -7.53 0.49
CA PHE A 309 -5.54 -6.42 1.04
C PHE A 309 -4.09 -6.56 0.62
N ALA A 310 -3.51 -5.51 0.07
CA ALA A 310 -2.09 -5.46 -0.26
C ALA A 310 -1.47 -4.19 0.31
N SER A 311 -0.26 -4.32 0.88
CA SER A 311 0.51 -3.20 1.40
C SER A 311 1.99 -3.35 1.09
N ASN A 312 2.72 -2.23 1.16
CA ASN A 312 4.18 -2.17 1.23
C ASN A 312 4.52 -1.60 2.60
N TYR A 313 5.33 -2.29 3.38
CA TYR A 313 5.65 -1.96 4.77
C TYR A 313 7.14 -2.07 5.05
N ASP A 314 7.59 -1.46 6.14
CA ASP A 314 8.98 -1.49 6.60
C ASP A 314 9.17 -2.48 7.74
N GLY A 315 10.33 -3.12 7.78
CA GLY A 315 10.74 -4.03 8.84
C GLY A 315 10.17 -5.44 8.70
N SER A 316 10.13 -6.19 9.81
CA SER A 316 9.65 -7.57 9.80
C SER A 316 8.13 -7.68 9.78
N LEU A 317 7.61 -8.77 9.22
CA LEU A 317 6.17 -9.04 9.23
C LEU A 317 5.62 -9.15 10.65
N GLU A 318 6.37 -9.73 11.58
CA GLU A 318 5.96 -9.85 12.97
C GLU A 318 5.72 -8.47 13.59
N SER A 319 6.71 -7.56 13.49
CA SER A 319 6.58 -6.19 13.97
C SER A 319 5.43 -5.44 13.31
N TYR A 320 5.25 -5.64 11.99
CA TYR A 320 4.16 -5.05 11.24
C TYR A 320 2.78 -5.51 11.72
N MET A 321 2.63 -6.80 12.04
CA MET A 321 1.39 -7.34 12.59
C MET A 321 1.13 -6.84 14.01
N ASP A 322 2.16 -6.76 14.84
CA ASP A 322 2.07 -6.23 16.20
C ASP A 322 1.63 -4.77 16.20
N ASP A 323 2.22 -3.93 15.34
CA ASP A 323 1.80 -2.54 15.16
C ASP A 323 0.30 -2.44 14.83
N PHE A 324 -0.22 -3.29 13.95
CA PHE A 324 -1.64 -3.31 13.62
C PHE A 324 -2.52 -3.73 14.81
N ILE A 325 -2.12 -4.78 15.52
CA ILE A 325 -2.90 -5.30 16.65
C ILE A 325 -2.95 -4.25 17.76
N ASP A 326 -1.81 -3.66 18.10
CA ASP A 326 -1.67 -2.72 19.19
C ASP A 326 -2.34 -1.38 18.90
N GLN A 327 -2.14 -0.84 17.71
CA GLN A 327 -2.62 0.49 17.35
C GLN A 327 -4.07 0.49 16.87
N ILE A 328 -4.50 -0.55 16.13
CA ILE A 328 -5.73 -0.47 15.35
C ILE A 328 -6.51 -1.81 15.28
N SER A 329 -6.45 -2.66 16.31
CA SER A 329 -7.21 -3.92 16.32
C SER A 329 -8.70 -3.75 16.00
N TRP A 330 -9.33 -2.67 16.45
CA TRP A 330 -10.72 -2.33 16.13
C TRP A 330 -10.93 -2.10 14.61
N GLY A 331 -9.98 -1.46 13.94
CA GLY A 331 -10.01 -1.20 12.50
C GLY A 331 -9.82 -2.47 11.69
N LEU A 332 -8.89 -3.36 12.13
CA LEU A 332 -8.74 -4.70 11.56
C LEU A 332 -10.07 -5.47 11.65
N ASN A 333 -10.71 -5.43 12.80
CA ASN A 333 -11.99 -6.10 13.00
C ASN A 333 -13.09 -5.56 12.06
N ILE A 334 -13.22 -4.24 11.92
CA ILE A 334 -14.23 -3.64 11.05
C ILE A 334 -14.07 -4.12 9.60
N VAL A 335 -12.84 -4.18 9.11
CA VAL A 335 -12.54 -4.56 7.71
C VAL A 335 -12.59 -6.07 7.54
N PHE A 336 -11.75 -6.80 8.29
CA PHE A 336 -11.49 -8.22 8.03
C PHE A 336 -12.53 -9.16 8.63
N SER A 337 -13.35 -8.74 9.61
CA SER A 337 -14.40 -9.57 10.17
C SER A 337 -15.50 -9.96 9.17
N ASN A 338 -15.54 -9.33 8.01
CA ASN A 338 -16.40 -9.73 6.91
C ASN A 338 -15.77 -10.84 6.03
N GLY A 339 -14.52 -11.20 6.28
CA GLY A 339 -13.83 -12.35 5.68
C GLY A 339 -14.26 -13.66 6.33
N PHE A 340 -14.38 -14.71 5.53
CA PHE A 340 -14.69 -16.05 6.00
C PHE A 340 -13.53 -16.57 6.87
N GLY A 341 -13.84 -17.30 7.95
CA GLY A 341 -12.83 -17.85 8.86
C GLY A 341 -12.18 -16.86 9.83
N TYR A 342 -12.48 -15.56 9.75
CA TYR A 342 -11.94 -14.55 10.67
C TYR A 342 -12.32 -14.80 12.12
N PRO A 343 -11.43 -14.54 13.11
CA PRO A 343 -11.75 -14.64 14.52
C PRO A 343 -13.02 -13.89 14.88
N LYS A 344 -13.87 -14.47 15.75
CA LYS A 344 -15.19 -13.90 16.06
C LYS A 344 -15.09 -12.51 16.62
N THR A 345 -15.93 -11.62 16.09
CA THR A 345 -16.05 -10.24 16.55
C THR A 345 -17.37 -10.01 17.29
N ARG A 346 -17.40 -8.92 18.01
CA ARG A 346 -18.61 -8.38 18.63
C ARG A 346 -18.75 -6.91 18.25
N TRP A 347 -19.87 -6.59 17.61
CA TRP A 347 -20.17 -5.25 17.09
C TRP A 347 -19.14 -4.75 16.08
N LEU A 348 -18.55 -5.63 15.29
CA LEU A 348 -17.48 -5.38 14.32
C LEU A 348 -16.16 -4.85 14.91
N VAL A 349 -16.10 -4.43 16.15
CA VAL A 349 -14.96 -3.71 16.73
C VAL A 349 -14.30 -4.42 17.91
N LEU A 350 -15.05 -5.26 18.62
CA LEU A 350 -14.56 -5.94 19.82
C LEU A 350 -14.15 -7.37 19.52
N ASP A 351 -13.28 -7.92 20.37
CA ASP A 351 -12.73 -9.28 20.24
C ASP A 351 -11.89 -9.43 18.94
N GLY A 352 -12.04 -10.46 18.15
CA GLY A 352 -11.40 -10.64 16.83
C GLY A 352 -9.87 -10.57 16.89
N ALA A 353 -9.26 -9.54 16.28
CA ALA A 353 -7.80 -9.35 16.24
C ALA A 353 -7.13 -9.16 17.62
N ARG A 354 -7.90 -8.97 18.70
CA ARG A 354 -7.37 -9.00 20.07
C ARG A 354 -6.91 -10.36 20.52
N ASP A 355 -7.44 -11.42 19.88
CA ASP A 355 -6.84 -12.74 19.92
C ASP A 355 -5.72 -12.76 18.88
N GLU A 356 -4.57 -12.28 19.32
CA GLU A 356 -3.38 -12.08 18.49
C GLU A 356 -2.98 -13.34 17.74
N LEU A 357 -2.94 -14.48 18.43
CA LEU A 357 -2.54 -15.76 17.84
C LEU A 357 -3.52 -16.20 16.76
N ALA A 358 -4.82 -16.17 17.05
CA ALA A 358 -5.84 -16.53 16.08
C ALA A 358 -5.84 -15.59 14.86
N PHE A 359 -5.59 -14.30 15.07
CA PHE A 359 -5.49 -13.32 14.01
C PHE A 359 -4.23 -13.53 13.13
N LYS A 360 -3.06 -13.76 13.74
CA LYS A 360 -1.81 -14.04 13.01
C LYS A 360 -1.95 -15.33 12.20
N HIS A 361 -2.55 -16.39 12.76
CA HIS A 361 -2.84 -17.63 12.02
C HIS A 361 -3.81 -17.40 10.86
N TYR A 362 -4.87 -16.59 11.07
CA TYR A 362 -5.79 -16.21 10.00
C TYR A 362 -5.07 -15.51 8.85
N LEU A 363 -4.24 -14.52 9.14
CA LEU A 363 -3.50 -13.79 8.12
C LEU A 363 -2.52 -14.68 7.36
N ARG A 364 -1.76 -15.52 8.06
CA ARG A 364 -0.81 -16.45 7.44
C ARG A 364 -1.49 -17.45 6.49
N ARG A 365 -2.68 -17.91 6.81
CA ARG A 365 -3.46 -18.80 5.91
C ARG A 365 -3.99 -18.10 4.68
N HIS A 366 -4.18 -16.79 4.74
CA HIS A 366 -4.70 -15.99 3.64
C HIS A 366 -3.62 -15.23 2.88
N GLN A 367 -2.38 -15.31 3.33
CA GLN A 367 -1.26 -14.62 2.71
C GLN A 367 -0.87 -15.31 1.41
N VAL A 368 -0.61 -14.47 0.39
CA VAL A 368 -0.20 -14.93 -0.95
C VAL A 368 1.27 -14.59 -1.14
N PRO A 369 2.12 -15.55 -1.55
CA PRO A 369 3.51 -15.30 -1.86
C PRO A 369 3.68 -14.26 -2.97
N THR A 370 4.42 -13.18 -2.71
CA THR A 370 4.79 -12.18 -3.72
C THR A 370 6.16 -12.54 -4.26
N ARG A 371 6.21 -13.19 -5.43
CA ARG A 371 7.46 -13.67 -6.03
C ARG A 371 8.19 -12.60 -6.81
N VAL A 372 7.48 -11.65 -7.40
CA VAL A 372 8.05 -10.51 -8.12
C VAL A 372 7.66 -9.24 -7.41
N TRP A 373 8.65 -8.49 -6.94
CA TRP A 373 8.43 -7.23 -6.25
C TRP A 373 9.53 -6.22 -6.60
N TYR A 374 9.10 -5.01 -6.91
CA TYR A 374 9.95 -3.87 -7.24
C TYR A 374 9.69 -2.70 -6.31
N SER A 375 10.74 -2.02 -5.90
CA SER A 375 10.71 -0.73 -5.21
C SER A 375 11.71 0.22 -5.85
N ALA A 376 11.29 1.45 -6.13
CA ALA A 376 12.17 2.51 -6.66
C ALA A 376 13.19 3.03 -5.64
N TYR A 377 12.95 2.81 -4.36
CA TYR A 377 13.80 3.28 -3.25
C TYR A 377 13.90 2.23 -2.12
N PRO A 378 14.44 1.03 -2.39
CA PRO A 378 14.34 -0.15 -1.52
C PRO A 378 15.02 0.00 -0.15
N ARG A 379 15.87 1.03 0.03
CA ARG A 379 16.57 1.29 1.30
C ARG A 379 15.90 2.37 2.17
N LEU A 380 14.83 3.01 1.69
CA LEU A 380 14.17 4.09 2.41
C LEU A 380 12.91 3.59 3.11
N THR A 381 12.89 3.71 4.45
CA THR A 381 11.67 3.51 5.22
C THR A 381 10.70 4.68 5.02
N ALA A 382 9.43 4.49 5.33
CA ALA A 382 8.44 5.58 5.37
C ALA A 382 8.88 6.70 6.33
N ALA A 383 9.55 6.32 7.44
CA ALA A 383 10.15 7.28 8.36
C ALA A 383 11.31 8.06 7.73
N ASN A 384 12.15 7.40 6.91
CA ASN A 384 13.22 8.10 6.17
C ASN A 384 12.62 9.08 5.17
N VAL A 385 11.61 8.69 4.40
CA VAL A 385 10.93 9.59 3.44
C VAL A 385 10.37 10.81 4.16
N ALA A 386 9.66 10.62 5.27
CA ALA A 386 9.11 11.73 6.06
C ALA A 386 10.20 12.61 6.70
N ARG A 387 11.32 12.02 7.14
CA ARG A 387 12.48 12.75 7.67
C ARG A 387 13.15 13.59 6.59
N ASN A 388 13.38 13.02 5.41
CA ASN A 388 14.01 13.70 4.28
C ASN A 388 13.17 14.91 3.81
N GLU A 389 11.84 14.74 3.79
CA GLU A 389 10.90 15.85 3.59
C GLU A 389 11.12 17.00 4.57
N ARG A 390 11.22 16.70 5.85
CA ARG A 390 11.44 17.70 6.89
C ARG A 390 12.81 18.38 6.76
N ILE A 391 13.85 17.63 6.39
CA ILE A 391 15.18 18.18 6.11
C ILE A 391 15.09 19.19 4.98
N ARG A 392 14.50 18.84 3.83
CA ARG A 392 14.31 19.73 2.71
C ARG A 392 13.49 20.98 3.08
N ASN A 393 12.38 20.78 3.79
CA ASN A 393 11.52 21.88 4.21
C ASN A 393 12.26 22.87 5.12
N GLY A 394 13.16 22.38 5.96
CA GLY A 394 13.96 23.21 6.84
C GLY A 394 15.05 24.03 6.15
N LEU A 395 15.33 23.84 4.87
CA LEU A 395 16.23 24.70 4.11
C LEU A 395 15.58 26.05 3.75
N ARG A 396 14.26 26.18 3.90
CA ARG A 396 13.48 27.36 3.50
C ARG A 396 13.02 28.17 4.72
N GLY A 397 12.81 29.45 4.50
CA GLY A 397 12.37 30.36 5.56
C GLY A 397 13.44 30.69 6.58
N GLU A 398 13.06 31.42 7.64
CA GLU A 398 13.90 31.73 8.78
C GLU A 398 13.60 30.75 9.93
N MET A 399 14.61 30.46 10.75
CA MET A 399 14.48 29.64 11.96
C MET A 399 15.23 30.32 13.10
N SER A 400 14.68 30.25 14.30
CA SER A 400 15.41 30.54 15.53
C SER A 400 16.51 29.50 15.79
N SER A 401 17.46 29.79 16.68
CA SER A 401 18.51 28.82 17.03
C SER A 401 17.94 27.53 17.60
N GLU A 402 16.85 27.60 18.39
CA GLU A 402 16.18 26.42 18.94
C GLU A 402 15.52 25.56 17.83
N GLU A 403 14.82 26.20 16.88
CA GLU A 403 14.24 25.49 15.74
C GLU A 403 15.31 24.88 14.84
N ALA A 404 16.42 25.60 14.63
CA ALA A 404 17.56 25.12 13.87
C ALA A 404 18.23 23.92 14.56
N GLU A 405 18.38 23.92 15.89
CA GLU A 405 18.92 22.80 16.66
C GLU A 405 18.03 21.54 16.46
N GLN A 406 16.71 21.68 16.58
CA GLN A 406 15.77 20.58 16.35
C GLN A 406 15.81 20.07 14.90
N TRP A 407 16.03 20.97 13.94
CA TRP A 407 16.17 20.59 12.55
C TRP A 407 17.48 19.85 12.27
N LEU A 408 18.61 20.32 12.85
CA LEU A 408 19.90 19.66 12.75
C LEU A 408 19.91 18.23 13.30
N GLN A 409 19.05 17.93 14.30
CA GLN A 409 18.87 16.56 14.80
C GLN A 409 18.23 15.61 13.78
N LEU A 410 17.74 16.10 12.64
CA LEU A 410 17.24 15.28 11.54
C LEU A 410 18.37 14.78 10.63
N LEU A 411 19.49 15.44 10.64
CA LEU A 411 20.71 15.06 9.94
C LEU A 411 21.60 14.16 10.81
#